data_ccb8f59941aa3caeac5c2d8092ccf1bf
#
_entry.id   ccb8f59941aa3caeac5c2d8092ccf1bf
#
_cell.length_a   1.000
_cell.length_b   1.000
_cell.length_c   1.000
_cell.angle_alpha   90.00
_cell.angle_beta   90.00
_cell.angle_gamma   90.00
#
_symmetry.space_group_name_H-M   'P 1'
#
loop_
_entity.id
_entity.type
_entity.pdbx_description
1 polymer ?
#
loop_
_entity_poly.entity_id
_entity_poly.type
_entity_poly.pdbx_seq_one_letter_code
_entity_poly.pdbx_strand_id
1 'polypeptide(L)'
;MVPPQTGQFQSEWVGSVDGAADVVVFSCEPPSNRKHSGRSAARLQLARKADARISVLNHSFYPHFTTEGLLSARGSGEKSTGEVEQWPSGMGFDIYNWEAGLTASLDLTSIVPIRERKKIEVANRRREEALYAQTMQVLTGQQQQALAELTGARRVAQNTPTELEASRQSESQALARFHAGLGTIVDVAEAQSLLVQAEMDDSLARLSIWRSLAGLASAQGDLTPFLTTVNSMPAGGR
;
A
#
# COMPACT_ATOMS: atom_id res chain seq x y z
N MET A 1 28.40 18.76 -7.70
CA MET A 1 27.05 18.21 -7.66
C MET A 1 26.99 17.18 -8.81
N VAL A 2 27.34 15.92 -8.50
CA VAL A 2 27.45 14.81 -9.45
C VAL A 2 26.21 13.94 -9.32
N PRO A 3 25.49 13.60 -10.40
CA PRO A 3 24.32 12.73 -10.32
C PRO A 3 24.77 11.27 -10.09
N PRO A 4 24.02 10.47 -9.31
CA PRO A 4 24.35 9.07 -9.08
C PRO A 4 24.11 8.27 -10.37
N GLN A 5 25.13 7.52 -10.74
CA GLN A 5 25.13 6.57 -11.83
C GLN A 5 24.14 5.43 -11.54
N THR A 6 23.15 5.29 -12.39
CA THR A 6 22.28 4.11 -12.47
C THR A 6 23.09 2.93 -13.00
N GLY A 7 23.55 2.07 -12.08
CA GLY A 7 24.13 0.79 -12.43
C GLY A 7 23.06 -0.14 -13.02
N GLN A 8 23.19 -0.44 -14.29
CA GLN A 8 22.51 -1.54 -14.97
C GLN A 8 23.02 -2.86 -14.39
N PHE A 9 22.19 -3.55 -13.62
CA PHE A 9 22.38 -4.97 -13.35
C PHE A 9 21.57 -5.77 -14.40
N GLN A 10 22.20 -6.07 -15.51
CA GLN A 10 21.82 -7.19 -16.36
C GLN A 10 22.36 -8.46 -15.71
N SER A 11 21.53 -9.30 -15.15
CA SER A 11 21.85 -10.69 -14.87
C SER A 11 20.95 -11.58 -15.72
N GLU A 12 21.42 -11.86 -16.89
CA GLU A 12 20.97 -12.94 -17.75
C GLU A 12 21.50 -14.25 -17.15
N TRP A 13 20.63 -15.01 -16.51
CA TRP A 13 20.92 -16.38 -16.11
C TRP A 13 20.01 -17.33 -16.89
N VAL A 14 20.54 -17.80 -18.02
CA VAL A 14 20.04 -18.99 -18.69
C VAL A 14 20.76 -20.19 -18.04
N GLY A 15 20.06 -20.86 -17.13
CA GLY A 15 20.49 -22.14 -16.55
C GLY A 15 19.39 -23.15 -16.79
N SER A 16 19.51 -23.95 -17.84
CA SER A 16 18.74 -25.17 -18.02
C SER A 16 19.18 -26.17 -16.93
N VAL A 17 18.20 -26.53 -16.08
CA VAL A 17 18.34 -27.69 -15.19
C VAL A 17 17.18 -28.61 -15.53
N ASP A 18 17.47 -29.65 -16.31
CA ASP A 18 16.60 -30.78 -16.52
C ASP A 18 16.34 -31.49 -15.19
N GLY A 19 15.08 -31.65 -14.84
CA GLY A 19 14.64 -32.49 -13.72
C GLY A 19 13.99 -31.69 -12.58
N ALA A 20 12.66 -31.49 -12.68
CA ALA A 20 11.71 -31.33 -11.57
C ALA A 20 11.93 -30.16 -10.59
N ALA A 21 11.85 -28.94 -11.08
CA ALA A 21 11.21 -27.81 -10.42
C ALA A 21 11.14 -26.71 -11.47
N ASP A 22 9.96 -26.46 -12.01
CA ASP A 22 9.71 -25.27 -12.84
C ASP A 22 10.15 -24.04 -12.05
N VAL A 23 11.33 -23.55 -12.35
CA VAL A 23 11.85 -22.29 -11.83
C VAL A 23 11.07 -21.19 -12.54
N VAL A 24 9.99 -20.75 -11.89
CA VAL A 24 9.27 -19.55 -12.32
C VAL A 24 10.25 -18.38 -12.22
N VAL A 25 10.77 -17.99 -13.38
CA VAL A 25 11.62 -16.80 -13.53
C VAL A 25 10.71 -15.60 -13.34
N PHE A 26 10.62 -15.08 -12.12
CA PHE A 26 10.10 -13.74 -11.92
C PHE A 26 11.12 -12.77 -12.50
N SER A 27 10.82 -12.22 -13.67
CA SER A 27 11.54 -11.05 -14.19
C SER A 27 11.38 -9.94 -13.16
N CYS A 28 12.45 -9.67 -12.43
CA CYS A 28 12.54 -8.48 -11.56
C CYS A 28 12.70 -7.26 -12.49
N GLU A 29 11.61 -6.88 -13.15
CA GLU A 29 11.57 -5.59 -13.80
C GLU A 29 11.60 -4.52 -12.70
N PRO A 30 12.54 -3.56 -12.76
CA PRO A 30 12.55 -2.47 -11.79
C PRO A 30 11.20 -1.75 -11.92
N PRO A 31 10.53 -1.39 -10.82
CA PRO A 31 9.17 -0.86 -10.84
C PRO A 31 9.14 0.54 -11.47
N SER A 32 9.12 0.61 -12.80
CA SER A 32 8.91 1.86 -13.54
C SER A 32 7.45 2.35 -13.47
N ASN A 33 6.55 1.51 -12.97
CA ASN A 33 5.15 1.87 -12.76
C ASN A 33 4.69 1.42 -11.39
N ARG A 34 5.27 2.03 -10.35
CA ARG A 34 4.85 1.83 -8.97
C ARG A 34 3.39 2.30 -8.83
N LYS A 35 2.44 1.37 -8.94
CA LYS A 35 1.12 1.59 -8.33
C LYS A 35 1.42 1.87 -6.86
N HIS A 36 1.28 3.14 -6.47
CA HIS A 36 1.56 3.56 -5.10
C HIS A 36 0.87 2.59 -4.16
N SER A 37 1.61 1.94 -3.27
CA SER A 37 1.00 1.11 -2.25
C SER A 37 -0.05 1.96 -1.54
N GLY A 38 -1.17 1.40 -1.11
CA GLY A 38 -2.25 2.17 -0.48
C GLY A 38 -1.75 3.08 0.66
N ARG A 39 -0.66 2.69 1.32
CA ARG A 39 0.00 3.50 2.38
C ARG A 39 0.66 4.76 1.85
N SER A 40 1.38 4.71 0.74
CA SER A 40 2.01 5.90 0.15
C SER A 40 0.97 6.83 -0.46
N ALA A 41 -0.08 6.28 -1.09
CA ALA A 41 -1.20 7.06 -1.61
C ALA A 41 -1.95 7.81 -0.49
N ALA A 42 -2.22 7.14 0.65
CA ALA A 42 -2.85 7.77 1.81
C ALA A 42 -2.01 8.95 2.36
N ARG A 43 -0.69 8.80 2.46
CA ARG A 43 0.20 9.88 2.91
C ARG A 43 0.23 11.05 1.94
N LEU A 44 0.23 10.78 0.64
CA LEU A 44 0.16 11.85 -0.38
C LEU A 44 -1.16 12.64 -0.28
N GLN A 45 -2.28 11.97 0.02
CA GLN A 45 -3.56 12.64 0.24
C GLN A 45 -3.54 13.56 1.47
N LEU A 46 -2.85 13.16 2.55
CA LEU A 46 -2.71 13.99 3.75
C LEU A 46 -1.88 15.26 3.47
N ALA A 47 -0.81 15.16 2.67
CA ALA A 47 -0.05 16.32 2.24
C ALA A 47 -0.89 17.29 1.39
N ARG A 48 -1.65 16.76 0.42
CA ARG A 48 -2.59 17.58 -0.40
C ARG A 48 -3.67 18.25 0.46
N LYS A 49 -4.15 17.57 1.51
CA LYS A 49 -5.11 18.16 2.45
C LYS A 49 -4.51 19.34 3.21
N ALA A 50 -3.24 19.28 3.60
CA ALA A 50 -2.55 20.40 4.23
C ALA A 50 -2.40 21.59 3.27
N ASP A 51 -2.06 21.36 1.99
CA ASP A 51 -2.00 22.41 0.97
C ASP A 51 -3.37 23.09 0.75
N ALA A 52 -4.44 22.31 0.70
CA ALA A 52 -5.80 22.86 0.59
C ALA A 52 -6.15 23.76 1.78
N ARG A 53 -5.77 23.37 3.01
CA ARG A 53 -5.97 24.20 4.21
C ARG A 53 -5.18 25.51 4.16
N ILE A 54 -3.93 25.47 3.69
CA ILE A 54 -3.12 26.69 3.49
C ILE A 54 -3.80 27.60 2.46
N SER A 55 -4.35 27.03 1.39
CA SER A 55 -5.09 27.81 0.37
C SER A 55 -6.31 28.49 0.97
N VAL A 56 -7.11 27.80 1.78
CA VAL A 56 -8.27 28.37 2.50
C VAL A 56 -7.84 29.53 3.40
N LEU A 57 -6.75 29.38 4.17
CA LEU A 57 -6.23 30.45 5.02
C LEU A 57 -5.72 31.65 4.21
N ASN A 58 -5.18 31.45 3.02
CA ASN A 58 -4.80 32.55 2.13
C ASN A 58 -6.02 33.33 1.65
N HIS A 59 -7.14 32.66 1.36
CA HIS A 59 -8.37 33.33 0.94
C HIS A 59 -9.06 34.07 2.08
N SER A 60 -8.79 33.72 3.34
CA SER A 60 -9.34 34.43 4.51
C SER A 60 -8.83 35.86 4.69
N PHE A 61 -7.81 36.27 3.93
CA PHE A 61 -7.33 37.66 3.92
C PHE A 61 -8.16 38.59 3.00
N TYR A 62 -9.04 38.03 2.15
CA TYR A 62 -9.87 38.80 1.25
C TYR A 62 -11.20 39.19 1.91
N PRO A 63 -11.77 40.35 1.56
CA PRO A 63 -13.09 40.74 2.06
C PRO A 63 -14.17 39.73 1.59
N HIS A 64 -15.11 39.46 2.47
CA HIS A 64 -16.29 38.66 2.14
C HIS A 64 -17.37 39.55 1.56
N PHE A 65 -17.83 39.22 0.37
CA PHE A 65 -18.95 39.89 -0.30
C PHE A 65 -20.19 39.01 -0.15
N THR A 66 -21.23 39.59 0.47
CA THR A 66 -22.51 38.95 0.61
C THR A 66 -23.53 39.74 -0.17
N THR A 67 -24.29 39.09 -1.03
CA THR A 67 -25.41 39.67 -1.77
C THR A 67 -26.70 39.12 -1.16
N GLU A 68 -27.57 39.99 -0.73
CA GLU A 68 -28.85 39.65 -0.14
C GLU A 68 -29.97 40.23 -1.01
N GLY A 69 -31.00 39.44 -1.22
CA GLY A 69 -32.21 39.88 -1.93
C GLY A 69 -33.43 39.39 -1.19
N LEU A 70 -34.36 40.30 -0.87
CA LEU A 70 -35.64 39.99 -0.27
C LEU A 70 -36.75 40.43 -1.21
N LEU A 71 -37.67 39.53 -1.48
CA LEU A 71 -38.92 39.81 -2.16
C LEU A 71 -40.03 39.50 -1.17
N SER A 72 -40.85 40.50 -0.87
CA SER A 72 -42.03 40.30 -0.03
C SER A 72 -43.27 40.87 -0.70
N ALA A 73 -44.34 40.13 -0.63
CA ALA A 73 -45.64 40.55 -1.12
C ALA A 73 -46.66 40.47 0.03
N ARG A 74 -47.43 41.50 0.20
CA ARG A 74 -48.44 41.57 1.25
C ARG A 74 -49.76 42.01 0.66
N GLY A 75 -50.82 41.27 0.95
CA GLY A 75 -52.22 41.68 0.73
C GLY A 75 -52.90 42.06 2.06
N SER A 76 -53.56 43.17 2.11
CA SER A 76 -54.24 43.60 3.34
C SER A 76 -55.74 43.30 3.30
N GLY A 77 -56.31 42.93 2.16
CA GLY A 77 -57.76 42.77 1.98
C GLY A 77 -58.54 44.08 2.00
N GLU A 78 -57.80 45.21 2.05
CA GLU A 78 -58.34 46.53 2.09
C GLU A 78 -57.78 47.37 0.94
N LYS A 79 -58.65 48.01 0.14
CA LYS A 79 -58.22 48.96 -0.88
C LYS A 79 -57.71 50.23 -0.24
N SER A 80 -56.87 51.00 -0.91
CA SER A 80 -56.41 52.32 -0.47
C SER A 80 -57.52 53.34 -0.30
N THR A 81 -58.71 53.01 -0.77
CA THR A 81 -59.95 53.78 -0.63
C THR A 81 -60.72 53.47 0.67
N GLY A 82 -60.26 52.55 1.52
CA GLY A 82 -60.93 52.14 2.77
C GLY A 82 -62.05 51.09 2.59
N GLU A 83 -62.27 50.60 1.37
CA GLU A 83 -63.22 49.51 1.11
C GLU A 83 -62.59 48.16 1.36
N VAL A 84 -63.24 47.34 2.22
CA VAL A 84 -62.84 45.96 2.49
C VAL A 84 -63.31 45.05 1.36
N GLU A 85 -62.36 44.39 0.62
CA GLU A 85 -62.76 43.39 -0.37
C GLU A 85 -63.27 42.11 0.30
N GLN A 86 -64.41 41.62 -0.15
CA GLN A 86 -64.98 40.36 0.35
C GLN A 86 -64.22 39.18 -0.18
N TRP A 87 -64.10 38.16 0.67
CA TRP A 87 -63.47 36.90 0.35
C TRP A 87 -64.06 36.29 -0.95
N PRO A 88 -63.25 35.80 -1.95
CA PRO A 88 -61.77 35.53 -1.92
C PRO A 88 -60.93 36.66 -2.50
N SER A 89 -61.42 37.75 -3.01
CA SER A 89 -60.60 38.78 -3.72
C SER A 89 -59.63 39.54 -2.82
N GLY A 90 -59.84 39.56 -1.51
CA GLY A 90 -58.93 40.13 -0.53
C GLY A 90 -57.66 39.29 -0.26
N MET A 91 -57.51 38.16 -0.89
CA MET A 91 -56.29 37.31 -0.79
C MET A 91 -55.19 37.64 -1.85
N GLY A 92 -55.45 38.61 -2.72
CA GLY A 92 -54.45 39.09 -3.69
C GLY A 92 -53.28 39.81 -3.02
N PHE A 93 -52.08 39.66 -3.60
CA PHE A 93 -50.93 40.46 -3.16
C PHE A 93 -50.96 41.80 -3.88
N ASP A 94 -51.24 42.90 -3.14
CA ASP A 94 -51.39 44.25 -3.70
C ASP A 94 -50.10 45.09 -3.56
N ILE A 95 -49.25 44.72 -2.61
CA ILE A 95 -48.01 45.44 -2.33
C ILE A 95 -46.84 44.52 -2.46
N TYR A 96 -45.96 44.86 -3.40
CA TYR A 96 -44.69 44.15 -3.66
C TYR A 96 -43.52 45.01 -3.16
N ASN A 97 -42.78 44.49 -2.20
CA ASN A 97 -41.56 45.13 -1.74
C ASN A 97 -40.39 44.29 -2.19
N TRP A 98 -39.37 44.93 -2.67
CA TRP A 98 -38.08 44.27 -2.96
C TRP A 98 -36.95 45.02 -2.27
N GLU A 99 -35.98 44.28 -1.83
CA GLU A 99 -34.75 44.80 -1.25
C GLU A 99 -33.58 44.04 -1.84
N ALA A 100 -32.55 44.77 -2.21
CA ALA A 100 -31.28 44.20 -2.68
C ALA A 100 -30.17 44.89 -1.93
N GLY A 101 -29.31 44.08 -1.29
CA GLY A 101 -28.16 44.55 -0.52
C GLY A 101 -26.88 43.93 -1.01
N LEU A 102 -25.78 44.68 -0.99
CA LEU A 102 -24.41 44.20 -1.16
C LEU A 102 -23.63 44.64 0.07
N THR A 103 -23.15 43.66 0.82
CA THR A 103 -22.35 43.88 2.03
C THR A 103 -20.90 43.36 1.77
N ALA A 104 -19.92 44.21 1.99
CA ALA A 104 -18.49 43.83 2.01
C ALA A 104 -17.99 43.88 3.45
N SER A 105 -17.54 42.77 4.00
CA SER A 105 -17.00 42.68 5.37
C SER A 105 -15.54 42.24 5.35
N LEU A 106 -14.70 42.96 6.10
CA LEU A 106 -13.30 42.63 6.31
C LEU A 106 -12.98 42.74 7.80
N ASP A 107 -12.54 41.62 8.37
CA ASP A 107 -12.10 41.59 9.77
C ASP A 107 -10.62 41.81 9.88
N LEU A 108 -10.20 43.03 10.26
CA LEU A 108 -8.81 43.41 10.42
C LEU A 108 -8.16 42.80 11.65
N THR A 109 -8.93 42.43 12.66
CA THR A 109 -8.43 41.85 13.92
C THR A 109 -8.03 40.39 13.74
N SER A 110 -8.60 39.71 12.77
CA SER A 110 -8.31 38.31 12.47
C SER A 110 -6.99 38.09 11.72
N ILE A 111 -6.33 39.13 11.21
CA ILE A 111 -5.11 39.01 10.41
C ILE A 111 -3.97 38.36 11.18
N VAL A 112 -3.77 38.74 12.45
CA VAL A 112 -2.68 38.19 13.27
C VAL A 112 -2.90 36.69 13.57
N PRO A 113 -4.06 36.26 14.08
CA PRO A 113 -4.30 34.84 14.33
C PRO A 113 -4.31 33.99 13.03
N ILE A 114 -4.76 34.53 11.91
CA ILE A 114 -4.70 33.83 10.62
C ILE A 114 -3.25 33.57 10.19
N ARG A 115 -2.36 34.55 10.36
CA ARG A 115 -0.91 34.37 10.08
C ARG A 115 -0.29 33.27 10.92
N GLU A 116 -0.60 33.21 12.21
CA GLU A 116 -0.07 32.15 13.08
C GLU A 116 -0.65 30.77 12.72
N ARG A 117 -1.94 30.66 12.43
CA ARG A 117 -2.56 29.44 11.92
C ARG A 117 -1.91 28.97 10.61
N LYS A 118 -1.58 29.91 9.72
CA LYS A 118 -0.87 29.58 8.47
C LYS A 118 0.51 29.00 8.74
N LYS A 119 1.29 29.54 9.71
CA LYS A 119 2.59 28.98 10.11
C LYS A 119 2.43 27.54 10.63
N ILE A 120 1.41 27.27 11.42
CA ILE A 120 1.11 25.92 11.93
C ILE A 120 0.81 24.97 10.77
N GLU A 121 -0.03 25.38 9.81
CA GLU A 121 -0.37 24.52 8.66
C GLU A 121 0.84 24.29 7.73
N VAL A 122 1.72 25.26 7.57
CA VAL A 122 3.00 25.08 6.85
C VAL A 122 3.91 24.07 7.56
N ALA A 123 3.95 24.10 8.89
CA ALA A 123 4.70 23.11 9.68
C ALA A 123 4.08 21.71 9.57
N ASN A 124 2.75 21.62 9.60
CA ASN A 124 2.01 20.37 9.38
C ASN A 124 2.29 19.78 7.99
N ARG A 125 2.30 20.61 6.95
CA ARG A 125 2.67 20.18 5.59
C ARG A 125 4.06 19.58 5.55
N ARG A 126 5.08 20.26 6.12
CA ARG A 126 6.45 19.74 6.19
C ARG A 126 6.54 18.42 6.94
N ARG A 127 5.76 18.28 8.01
CA ARG A 127 5.65 17.02 8.76
C ARG A 127 5.10 15.90 7.88
N GLU A 128 4.02 16.13 7.13
CA GLU A 128 3.44 15.12 6.24
C GLU A 128 4.38 14.75 5.08
N GLU A 129 5.12 15.71 4.54
CA GLU A 129 6.17 15.47 3.52
C GLU A 129 7.29 14.58 4.09
N ALA A 130 7.74 14.85 5.31
CA ALA A 130 8.76 14.02 5.98
C ALA A 130 8.25 12.60 6.27
N LEU A 131 7.01 12.46 6.72
CA LEU A 131 6.36 11.15 6.95
C LEU A 131 6.16 10.38 5.63
N TYR A 132 5.87 11.06 4.53
CA TYR A 132 5.82 10.43 3.21
C TYR A 132 7.20 9.89 2.81
N ALA A 133 8.25 10.69 2.94
CA ALA A 133 9.62 10.28 2.66
C ALA A 133 10.04 9.07 3.52
N GLN A 134 9.75 9.11 4.82
CA GLN A 134 9.98 7.99 5.73
C GLN A 134 9.23 6.72 5.28
N THR A 135 7.96 6.85 4.92
CA THR A 135 7.15 5.71 4.45
C THR A 135 7.76 5.10 3.19
N MET A 136 8.25 5.92 2.25
CA MET A 136 8.93 5.45 1.05
C MET A 136 10.22 4.69 1.36
N GLN A 137 11.03 5.17 2.31
CA GLN A 137 12.24 4.47 2.76
C GLN A 137 11.91 3.12 3.39
N VAL A 138 10.90 3.06 4.27
CA VAL A 138 10.45 1.82 4.91
C VAL A 138 9.98 0.80 3.86
N LEU A 139 9.16 1.23 2.89
CA LEU A 139 8.68 0.34 1.82
C LEU A 139 9.83 -0.17 0.95
N THR A 140 10.80 0.68 0.63
CA THR A 140 12.00 0.25 -0.12
C THR A 140 12.82 -0.75 0.69
N GLY A 141 13.02 -0.51 1.98
CA GLY A 141 13.70 -1.44 2.88
C GLY A 141 13.01 -2.80 2.95
N GLN A 142 11.68 -2.82 3.10
CA GLN A 142 10.89 -4.05 3.11
C GLN A 142 11.02 -4.85 1.80
N GLN A 143 11.05 -4.18 0.65
CA GLN A 143 11.27 -4.86 -0.63
C GLN A 143 12.67 -5.48 -0.72
N GLN A 144 13.70 -4.74 -0.29
CA GLN A 144 15.08 -5.25 -0.29
C GLN A 144 15.23 -6.44 0.66
N GLN A 145 14.63 -6.36 1.84
CA GLN A 145 14.61 -7.46 2.80
C GLN A 145 13.92 -8.71 2.20
N ALA A 146 12.74 -8.56 1.61
CA ALA A 146 12.02 -9.67 1.00
C ALA A 146 12.80 -10.33 -0.16
N LEU A 147 13.52 -9.52 -0.97
CA LEU A 147 14.42 -10.03 -2.00
C LEU A 147 15.60 -10.82 -1.42
N ALA A 148 16.19 -10.32 -0.34
CA ALA A 148 17.28 -11.02 0.35
C ALA A 148 16.82 -12.34 0.97
N GLU A 149 15.64 -12.36 1.60
CA GLU A 149 15.01 -13.58 2.14
C GLU A 149 14.74 -14.61 1.03
N LEU A 150 14.19 -14.19 -0.11
CA LEU A 150 13.97 -15.08 -1.25
C LEU A 150 15.27 -15.65 -1.79
N THR A 151 16.30 -14.82 -1.90
CA THR A 151 17.62 -15.26 -2.37
C THR A 151 18.23 -16.27 -1.39
N GLY A 152 18.10 -16.03 -0.09
CA GLY A 152 18.53 -16.94 0.96
C GLY A 152 17.79 -18.28 0.90
N ALA A 153 16.45 -18.24 0.83
CA ALA A 153 15.62 -19.44 0.74
C ALA A 153 15.96 -20.30 -0.49
N ARG A 154 16.18 -19.67 -1.66
CA ARG A 154 16.59 -20.38 -2.88
C ARG A 154 17.93 -21.07 -2.70
N ARG A 155 18.91 -20.40 -2.07
CA ARG A 155 20.25 -20.97 -1.84
C ARG A 155 20.19 -22.18 -0.91
N VAL A 156 19.38 -22.13 0.13
CA VAL A 156 19.14 -23.28 1.03
C VAL A 156 18.50 -24.42 0.25
N ALA A 157 17.42 -24.18 -0.48
CA ALA A 157 16.72 -25.21 -1.24
C ALA A 157 17.53 -25.81 -2.40
N GLN A 158 18.61 -25.17 -2.85
CA GLN A 158 19.57 -25.74 -3.82
C GLN A 158 20.51 -26.74 -3.17
N ASN A 159 20.77 -26.62 -1.87
CA ASN A 159 21.73 -27.47 -1.15
C ASN A 159 21.06 -28.67 -0.45
N THR A 160 19.79 -28.51 0.01
CA THR A 160 19.08 -29.57 0.75
C THR A 160 18.90 -30.88 -0.03
N PRO A 161 18.71 -30.93 -1.37
CA PRO A 161 18.65 -32.19 -2.11
C PRO A 161 19.95 -33.00 -2.04
N THR A 162 21.11 -32.34 -2.01
CA THR A 162 22.39 -32.98 -1.89
C THR A 162 22.55 -33.62 -0.50
N GLU A 163 22.15 -32.94 0.53
CA GLU A 163 22.12 -33.44 1.91
C GLU A 163 21.18 -34.65 2.05
N LEU A 164 19.97 -34.55 1.47
CA LEU A 164 18.99 -35.64 1.45
C LEU A 164 19.58 -36.91 0.74
N GLU A 165 20.21 -36.74 -0.39
CA GLU A 165 20.82 -37.86 -1.11
C GLU A 165 21.99 -38.50 -0.33
N ALA A 166 22.81 -37.66 0.32
CA ALA A 166 23.91 -38.16 1.18
C ALA A 166 23.36 -38.93 2.39
N SER A 167 22.26 -38.46 2.99
CA SER A 167 21.59 -39.11 4.12
C SER A 167 20.98 -40.47 3.71
N ARG A 168 20.36 -40.55 2.52
CA ARG A 168 19.88 -41.83 1.95
C ARG A 168 20.98 -42.83 1.72
N GLN A 169 22.09 -42.37 1.18
CA GLN A 169 23.26 -43.23 0.97
C GLN A 169 23.86 -43.71 2.30
N SER A 170 23.91 -42.84 3.31
CA SER A 170 24.39 -43.20 4.65
C SER A 170 23.50 -44.27 5.32
N GLU A 171 22.17 -44.11 5.25
CA GLU A 171 21.22 -45.12 5.75
C GLU A 171 21.40 -46.46 5.04
N SER A 172 21.47 -46.46 3.70
CA SER A 172 21.68 -47.67 2.91
C SER A 172 22.97 -48.38 3.30
N GLN A 173 24.09 -47.64 3.51
CA GLN A 173 25.38 -48.21 3.95
C GLN A 173 25.29 -48.78 5.38
N ALA A 174 24.63 -48.09 6.30
CA ALA A 174 24.43 -48.57 7.68
C ALA A 174 23.65 -49.88 7.72
N LEU A 175 22.54 -49.98 6.93
CA LEU A 175 21.78 -51.21 6.77
C LEU A 175 22.61 -52.33 6.17
N ALA A 176 23.41 -52.10 5.13
CA ALA A 176 24.28 -53.10 4.52
C ALA A 176 25.34 -53.63 5.49
N ARG A 177 25.96 -52.74 6.29
CA ARG A 177 26.91 -53.15 7.36
C ARG A 177 26.26 -53.97 8.46
N PHE A 178 25.05 -53.58 8.89
CA PHE A 178 24.31 -54.31 9.88
C PHE A 178 23.96 -55.75 9.40
N HIS A 179 23.48 -55.89 8.17
CA HIS A 179 23.16 -57.19 7.57
C HIS A 179 24.41 -58.07 7.40
N ALA A 180 25.57 -57.46 7.19
CA ALA A 180 26.87 -58.17 7.11
C ALA A 180 27.44 -58.52 8.52
N GLY A 181 26.77 -58.11 9.61
CA GLY A 181 27.26 -58.31 10.99
C GLY A 181 28.43 -57.35 11.36
N LEU A 182 28.67 -56.31 10.57
CA LEU A 182 29.78 -55.34 10.72
C LEU A 182 29.32 -53.99 11.35
N GLY A 183 28.07 -53.86 11.68
CA GLY A 183 27.46 -52.65 12.30
C GLY A 183 26.48 -52.98 13.40
N THR A 184 26.11 -51.99 14.17
CA THR A 184 25.13 -52.10 15.27
C THR A 184 23.76 -51.58 14.83
N ILE A 185 22.71 -52.01 15.56
CA ILE A 185 21.37 -51.47 15.33
C ILE A 185 21.29 -49.95 15.67
N VAL A 186 22.15 -49.47 16.54
CA VAL A 186 22.26 -48.06 16.90
C VAL A 186 22.74 -47.26 15.73
N ASP A 187 23.74 -47.75 14.98
CA ASP A 187 24.26 -47.05 13.78
C ASP A 187 23.15 -46.88 12.71
N VAL A 188 22.29 -47.89 12.57
CA VAL A 188 21.14 -47.84 11.67
C VAL A 188 20.10 -46.82 12.17
N ALA A 189 19.81 -46.80 13.46
CA ALA A 189 18.87 -45.86 14.03
C ALA A 189 19.33 -44.38 13.91
N GLU A 190 20.62 -44.16 14.11
CA GLU A 190 21.23 -42.82 13.87
C GLU A 190 21.14 -42.41 12.39
N ALA A 191 21.48 -43.29 11.46
CA ALA A 191 21.38 -43.00 10.01
C ALA A 191 19.93 -42.74 9.58
N GLN A 192 18.96 -43.47 10.11
CA GLN A 192 17.51 -43.21 9.87
C GLN A 192 17.06 -41.88 10.47
N SER A 193 17.53 -41.52 11.65
CA SER A 193 17.23 -40.20 12.24
C SER A 193 17.75 -39.05 11.41
N LEU A 194 18.97 -39.16 10.87
CA LEU A 194 19.56 -38.17 9.96
C LEU A 194 18.80 -38.07 8.64
N LEU A 195 18.33 -39.20 8.10
CA LEU A 195 17.53 -39.20 6.88
C LEU A 195 16.19 -38.45 7.10
N VAL A 196 15.47 -38.77 8.19
CA VAL A 196 14.22 -38.07 8.52
C VAL A 196 14.44 -36.57 8.69
N GLN A 197 15.55 -36.19 9.35
CA GLN A 197 15.91 -34.77 9.48
C GLN A 197 16.13 -34.12 8.12
N ALA A 198 16.91 -34.74 7.23
CA ALA A 198 17.17 -34.23 5.89
C ALA A 198 15.89 -34.13 5.03
N GLU A 199 14.95 -35.07 5.16
CA GLU A 199 13.65 -35.01 4.47
C GLU A 199 12.79 -33.84 4.98
N MET A 200 12.81 -33.59 6.29
CA MET A 200 12.13 -32.44 6.88
C MET A 200 12.77 -31.14 6.40
N ASP A 201 14.08 -31.04 6.40
CA ASP A 201 14.81 -29.84 6.00
C ASP A 201 14.59 -29.52 4.52
N ASP A 202 14.57 -30.50 3.62
CA ASP A 202 14.24 -30.30 2.20
C ASP A 202 12.81 -29.80 2.03
N SER A 203 11.86 -30.39 2.74
CA SER A 203 10.45 -30.00 2.69
C SER A 203 10.25 -28.55 3.19
N LEU A 204 10.90 -28.19 4.30
CA LEU A 204 10.87 -26.84 4.86
C LEU A 204 11.55 -25.83 3.96
N ALA A 205 12.67 -26.22 3.32
CA ALA A 205 13.37 -25.35 2.37
C ALA A 205 12.48 -24.99 1.16
N ARG A 206 11.78 -25.97 0.61
CA ARG A 206 10.80 -25.75 -0.48
C ARG A 206 9.66 -24.84 -0.02
N LEU A 207 9.09 -25.06 1.16
CA LEU A 207 8.04 -24.21 1.72
C LEU A 207 8.56 -22.77 1.95
N SER A 208 9.81 -22.61 2.38
CA SER A 208 10.41 -21.30 2.63
C SER A 208 10.50 -20.42 1.37
N ILE A 209 10.73 -21.01 0.19
CA ILE A 209 10.67 -20.30 -1.08
C ILE A 209 9.28 -19.70 -1.31
N TRP A 210 8.24 -20.50 -1.14
CA TRP A 210 6.85 -20.02 -1.32
C TRP A 210 6.48 -18.94 -0.34
N ARG A 211 6.91 -19.08 0.91
CA ARG A 211 6.72 -18.05 1.93
C ARG A 211 7.42 -16.74 1.59
N SER A 212 8.66 -16.83 1.11
CA SER A 212 9.43 -15.66 0.69
C SER A 212 8.86 -14.99 -0.56
N LEU A 213 8.33 -15.76 -1.52
CA LEU A 213 7.62 -15.24 -2.68
C LEU A 213 6.34 -14.49 -2.28
N ALA A 214 5.56 -15.05 -1.38
CA ALA A 214 4.38 -14.38 -0.83
C ALA A 214 4.75 -13.08 -0.09
N GLY A 215 5.85 -13.10 0.68
CA GLY A 215 6.43 -11.93 1.34
C GLY A 215 6.82 -10.84 0.36
N LEU A 216 7.48 -11.21 -0.74
CA LEU A 216 7.87 -10.28 -1.80
C LEU A 216 6.65 -9.66 -2.49
N ALA A 217 5.66 -10.46 -2.88
CA ALA A 217 4.42 -9.99 -3.49
C ALA A 217 3.66 -9.03 -2.54
N SER A 218 3.62 -9.35 -1.25
CA SER A 218 3.05 -8.48 -0.22
C SER A 218 3.81 -7.15 -0.08
N ALA A 219 5.15 -7.19 -0.10
CA ALA A 219 5.99 -5.98 -0.03
C ALA A 219 5.84 -5.10 -1.28
N GLN A 220 5.57 -5.69 -2.44
CA GLN A 220 5.28 -4.98 -3.69
C GLN A 220 3.85 -4.42 -3.72
N GLY A 221 2.94 -4.96 -2.90
CA GLY A 221 1.53 -4.58 -2.86
C GLY A 221 0.70 -5.15 -4.01
N ASP A 222 1.21 -6.13 -4.72
CA ASP A 222 0.52 -6.84 -5.81
C ASP A 222 0.69 -8.35 -5.64
N LEU A 223 -0.38 -9.01 -5.22
CA LEU A 223 -0.43 -10.48 -5.04
C LEU A 223 -0.83 -11.23 -6.32
N THR A 224 -1.23 -10.52 -7.37
CA THR A 224 -1.73 -11.15 -8.61
C THR A 224 -0.71 -12.10 -9.23
N PRO A 225 0.58 -11.74 -9.38
CA PRO A 225 1.58 -12.65 -9.97
C PRO A 225 1.79 -13.92 -9.13
N PHE A 226 1.76 -13.78 -7.80
CA PHE A 226 1.88 -14.91 -6.89
C PHE A 226 0.67 -15.84 -7.01
N LEU A 227 -0.55 -15.31 -7.01
CA LEU A 227 -1.78 -16.11 -7.12
C LEU A 227 -1.89 -16.80 -8.49
N THR A 228 -1.49 -16.16 -9.58
CA THR A 228 -1.47 -16.80 -10.90
C THR A 228 -0.50 -17.97 -10.93
N THR A 229 0.68 -17.84 -10.31
CA THR A 229 1.65 -18.92 -10.21
C THR A 229 1.14 -20.09 -9.38
N VAL A 230 0.52 -19.82 -8.22
CA VAL A 230 -0.09 -20.87 -7.38
C VAL A 230 -1.22 -21.59 -8.11
N ASN A 231 -2.08 -20.86 -8.82
CA ASN A 231 -3.20 -21.43 -9.55
C ASN A 231 -2.79 -22.20 -10.83
N SER A 232 -1.62 -21.90 -11.40
CA SER A 232 -1.08 -22.62 -12.57
C SER A 232 -0.43 -23.94 -12.20
N MET A 233 -0.19 -24.20 -10.91
CA MET A 233 0.33 -25.49 -10.47
C MET A 233 -0.74 -26.57 -10.59
N PRO A 234 -0.42 -27.71 -11.22
CA PRO A 234 -1.34 -28.84 -11.26
C PRO A 234 -1.62 -29.29 -9.83
N ALA A 235 -2.91 -29.42 -9.49
CA ALA A 235 -3.39 -29.94 -8.19
C ALA A 235 -3.12 -31.45 -8.06
N GLY A 236 -1.89 -31.90 -8.25
CA GLY A 236 -1.54 -33.29 -8.42
C GLY A 236 -0.13 -33.63 -8.01
N GLY A 237 0.17 -33.47 -6.75
CA GLY A 237 1.32 -34.07 -6.10
C GLY A 237 0.87 -34.78 -4.82
N ARG A 238 0.08 -35.83 -4.96
CA ARG A 238 -0.10 -36.85 -3.91
C ARG A 238 0.90 -37.96 -4.11
#